data_8fb83ceec759b87a6b082054dfaa45b5
#
_entry.id   8fb83ceec759b87a6b082054dfaa45b5
#
_cell.length_a   1.000
_cell.length_b   1.000
_cell.length_c   1.000
_cell.angle_alpha   90.00
_cell.angle_beta   90.00
_cell.angle_gamma   90.00
#
_symmetry.space_group_name_H-M   'P 1'
#
loop_
_entity.id
_entity.type
_entity.pdbx_description
1 polymer ?
#
loop_
_entity_poly.entity_id
_entity_poly.type
_entity_poly.pdbx_seq_one_letter_code
_entity_poly.pdbx_strand_id
1 'polypeptide(L)'
;MPMTSLISPTTVSSTRLSLSYQVAMPEPTSHLFEVTLQITGWQAPILNLKMPVWTPGSYLVREYSRLVQDFQAVNLNSRKVAKNHWQIDNGDSSEITVKYRVFAHDLTVRTNHLDDTHGYFNGAALFFYIPDYQKHPLTLTIIPPHGDWRVTTALKSLPGQKNTFHVPDFDTLVDSPVEVGIHQLYDFVVEGKPHQLAIWGRGNANPSQIIADTTKIIQTESAMFGGLPYDNYLFLLHLSAAGYGGLEHKNSCTLNYARLGLRDKDKYHRFLQLVAHEFFHLWNIKRIRPKALESFDYDAENYTSSLWFAEGTTSYYDIVIPLRAGIYDSKTFLELLSKEITRYLNIPGRLVQPLGESSFDAWIKLYRRDSNSDNSQISYYLKGELLSLLLDLLIRTHTDNRRSLDDVLRSMWQHFGKEEIGYTDGELQAILESAAGVDLSDFYRRYIDGLEELPFNQYLEPFGLYLRGVDNGETIPYLGMRLQSEAGKEIIKFVEMGSPCQKAGINADDELLAIDGLRVTAEQLNERLKDYRTGDIIQITVFHLDELRTLAVPLAAPQTIRYEIIRVENPSNSQKQNFSAWVNPV
;
A
#
# COMPACT_ATOMS: atom_id res chain seq x y z
N MET A 1 -48.85 -41.95 -52.37
CA MET A 1 -47.68 -41.13 -52.00
C MET A 1 -48.02 -40.29 -50.80
N PRO A 2 -47.42 -40.50 -49.64
CA PRO A 2 -47.64 -39.62 -48.50
C PRO A 2 -46.70 -38.43 -48.57
N MET A 3 -47.21 -37.22 -48.39
CA MET A 3 -46.46 -35.97 -48.22
C MET A 3 -45.70 -35.97 -46.89
N THR A 4 -44.40 -35.95 -46.98
CA THR A 4 -43.50 -35.76 -45.81
C THR A 4 -43.46 -34.26 -45.51
N SER A 5 -43.99 -33.88 -44.34
CA SER A 5 -43.87 -32.55 -43.78
C SER A 5 -42.42 -32.32 -43.34
N LEU A 6 -41.73 -31.41 -43.93
CA LEU A 6 -40.43 -30.89 -43.51
C LEU A 6 -40.65 -29.96 -42.31
N ILE A 7 -40.33 -30.45 -41.13
CA ILE A 7 -40.19 -29.61 -39.90
C ILE A 7 -38.84 -28.87 -40.07
N SER A 8 -38.87 -27.56 -40.30
CA SER A 8 -37.70 -26.68 -40.23
C SER A 8 -37.15 -26.68 -38.78
N PRO A 9 -35.85 -26.83 -38.59
CA PRO A 9 -35.29 -26.72 -37.26
C PRO A 9 -35.40 -25.25 -36.80
N THR A 10 -36.10 -25.03 -35.73
CA THR A 10 -36.11 -23.75 -35.00
C THR A 10 -34.70 -23.51 -34.51
N THR A 11 -34.00 -22.57 -35.11
CA THR A 11 -32.73 -22.05 -34.59
C THR A 11 -33.00 -21.38 -33.26
N VAL A 12 -32.72 -22.06 -32.17
CA VAL A 12 -32.61 -21.45 -30.87
C VAL A 12 -31.41 -20.52 -30.93
N SER A 13 -31.68 -19.22 -31.08
CA SER A 13 -30.64 -18.19 -30.93
C SER A 13 -30.11 -18.30 -29.50
N SER A 14 -28.95 -18.90 -29.31
CA SER A 14 -28.27 -18.88 -28.03
C SER A 14 -27.90 -17.43 -27.75
N THR A 15 -28.64 -16.78 -26.89
CA THR A 15 -28.35 -15.44 -26.42
C THR A 15 -26.96 -15.49 -25.76
N ARG A 16 -26.02 -14.74 -26.30
CA ARG A 16 -24.64 -14.66 -25.76
C ARG A 16 -24.71 -14.08 -24.35
N LEU A 17 -23.95 -14.66 -23.40
CA LEU A 17 -23.84 -14.13 -22.05
C LEU A 17 -23.44 -12.65 -22.09
N SER A 18 -24.16 -11.81 -21.35
CA SER A 18 -23.85 -10.39 -21.19
C SER A 18 -24.03 -9.99 -19.71
N LEU A 19 -23.09 -9.19 -19.22
CA LEU A 19 -23.07 -8.70 -17.84
C LEU A 19 -23.08 -7.17 -17.86
N SER A 20 -23.97 -6.57 -17.06
CA SER A 20 -23.97 -5.12 -16.87
C SER A 20 -24.23 -4.74 -15.42
N TYR A 21 -23.44 -3.81 -14.92
CA TYR A 21 -23.63 -3.20 -13.60
C TYR A 21 -24.13 -1.76 -13.76
N GLN A 22 -25.06 -1.40 -12.91
CA GLN A 22 -25.48 -0.02 -12.69
C GLN A 22 -25.27 0.32 -11.23
N VAL A 23 -24.59 1.43 -10.97
CA VAL A 23 -24.39 1.98 -9.61
C VAL A 23 -25.13 3.31 -9.54
N ALA A 24 -26.05 3.42 -8.61
CA ALA A 24 -26.80 4.64 -8.31
C ALA A 24 -26.58 5.07 -6.86
N MET A 25 -26.82 6.33 -6.59
CA MET A 25 -26.68 6.95 -5.26
C MET A 25 -27.80 7.99 -5.04
N PRO A 26 -29.10 7.55 -5.04
CA PRO A 26 -30.23 8.47 -5.04
C PRO A 26 -30.32 9.31 -3.77
N GLU A 27 -29.85 8.76 -2.65
CA GLU A 27 -29.82 9.41 -1.33
C GLU A 27 -28.38 9.37 -0.75
N PRO A 28 -27.48 10.27 -1.15
CA PRO A 28 -26.07 10.21 -0.72
C PRO A 28 -25.87 10.26 0.80
N THR A 29 -26.73 11.00 1.50
CA THR A 29 -26.72 11.12 2.98
C THR A 29 -27.06 9.81 3.71
N SER A 30 -27.59 8.81 2.99
CA SER A 30 -27.79 7.46 3.53
C SER A 30 -26.50 6.65 3.58
N HIS A 31 -25.43 7.09 2.91
CA HIS A 31 -24.19 6.35 2.70
C HIS A 31 -24.39 5.01 1.98
N LEU A 32 -25.43 4.87 1.15
CA LEU A 32 -25.75 3.63 0.45
C LEU A 32 -25.60 3.78 -1.05
N PHE A 33 -24.66 3.03 -1.63
CA PHE A 33 -24.69 2.76 -3.06
C PHE A 33 -25.75 1.71 -3.38
N GLU A 34 -26.57 1.96 -4.38
CA GLU A 34 -27.51 1.01 -4.95
C GLU A 34 -26.91 0.38 -6.20
N VAL A 35 -26.76 -0.94 -6.19
CA VAL A 35 -26.18 -1.67 -7.31
C VAL A 35 -27.21 -2.59 -7.94
N THR A 36 -27.32 -2.53 -9.26
CA THR A 36 -28.11 -3.46 -10.06
C THR A 36 -27.16 -4.21 -11.00
N LEU A 37 -27.12 -5.54 -10.87
CA LEU A 37 -26.43 -6.43 -11.82
C LEU A 37 -27.49 -7.09 -12.72
N GLN A 38 -27.34 -6.91 -14.03
CA GLN A 38 -28.15 -7.59 -15.03
C GLN A 38 -27.30 -8.63 -15.78
N ILE A 39 -27.81 -9.84 -15.87
CA ILE A 39 -27.19 -10.98 -16.52
C ILE A 39 -28.17 -11.54 -17.55
N THR A 40 -27.76 -11.60 -18.82
CA THR A 40 -28.56 -12.20 -19.88
C THR A 40 -27.83 -13.39 -20.49
N GLY A 41 -28.57 -14.40 -20.92
CA GLY A 41 -27.98 -15.59 -21.57
C GLY A 41 -27.37 -16.60 -20.60
N TRP A 42 -27.66 -16.53 -19.27
CA TRP A 42 -27.24 -17.54 -18.31
C TRP A 42 -27.98 -18.86 -18.54
N GLN A 43 -27.24 -19.99 -18.58
CA GLN A 43 -27.80 -21.29 -18.94
C GLN A 43 -27.81 -22.31 -17.79
N ALA A 44 -26.98 -22.09 -16.76
CA ALA A 44 -26.92 -23.04 -15.65
C ALA A 44 -28.10 -22.87 -14.69
N PRO A 45 -28.57 -23.95 -14.03
CA PRO A 45 -29.72 -23.88 -13.11
C PRO A 45 -29.48 -23.05 -11.86
N ILE A 46 -28.22 -22.91 -11.48
CA ILE A 46 -27.80 -22.10 -10.31
C ILE A 46 -26.79 -21.06 -10.77
N LEU A 47 -27.01 -19.81 -10.37
CA LEU A 47 -26.02 -18.75 -10.47
C LEU A 47 -25.33 -18.55 -9.12
N ASN A 48 -24.02 -18.61 -9.09
CA ASN A 48 -23.21 -18.27 -7.92
C ASN A 48 -22.68 -16.86 -8.05
N LEU A 49 -22.86 -16.04 -7.03
CA LEU A 49 -22.31 -14.69 -6.92
C LEU A 49 -21.45 -14.60 -5.67
N LYS A 50 -20.23 -14.15 -5.81
CA LYS A 50 -19.30 -13.93 -4.71
C LYS A 50 -18.84 -12.48 -4.67
N MET A 51 -18.63 -11.94 -3.47
CA MET A 51 -17.99 -10.64 -3.26
C MET A 51 -16.56 -10.86 -2.82
N PRO A 52 -15.58 -10.12 -3.38
CA PRO A 52 -14.20 -10.17 -2.91
C PRO A 52 -14.10 -9.96 -1.40
N VAL A 53 -13.18 -10.65 -0.76
CA VAL A 53 -12.90 -10.46 0.68
C VAL A 53 -11.75 -9.48 0.92
N TRP A 54 -10.98 -9.16 -0.12
CA TRP A 54 -9.85 -8.23 -0.11
C TRP A 54 -9.74 -7.48 -1.45
N THR A 55 -8.83 -6.50 -1.54
CA THR A 55 -8.51 -5.78 -2.77
C THR A 55 -7.00 -5.90 -3.07
N PRO A 56 -6.59 -6.14 -4.34
CA PRO A 56 -5.19 -6.10 -4.75
C PRO A 56 -4.51 -4.80 -4.31
N GLY A 57 -3.26 -4.89 -3.88
CA GLY A 57 -2.51 -3.80 -3.26
C GLY A 57 -2.72 -3.65 -1.75
N SER A 58 -3.64 -4.43 -1.15
CA SER A 58 -3.89 -4.38 0.29
C SER A 58 -4.09 -5.76 0.88
N TYR A 59 -3.05 -6.32 1.43
CA TYR A 59 -2.97 -7.70 1.92
C TYR A 59 -3.65 -7.88 3.29
N LEU A 60 -4.95 -7.59 3.33
CA LEU A 60 -5.83 -7.74 4.49
C LEU A 60 -7.22 -8.19 4.04
N VAL A 61 -7.72 -9.28 4.62
CA VAL A 61 -9.13 -9.69 4.48
C VAL A 61 -10.02 -8.70 5.23
N ARG A 62 -10.87 -7.97 4.47
CA ARG A 62 -11.72 -6.87 4.96
C ARG A 62 -13.18 -7.24 5.11
N GLU A 63 -13.58 -8.42 4.62
CA GLU A 63 -14.97 -8.89 4.71
C GLU A 63 -15.99 -7.87 4.14
N TYR A 64 -15.76 -7.37 2.92
CA TYR A 64 -16.62 -6.34 2.31
C TYR A 64 -18.10 -6.70 2.29
N SER A 65 -18.42 -7.98 2.17
CA SER A 65 -19.79 -8.49 2.21
C SER A 65 -20.56 -8.19 3.50
N ARG A 66 -19.89 -7.79 4.58
CA ARG A 66 -20.54 -7.32 5.82
C ARG A 66 -21.35 -6.03 5.63
N LEU A 67 -21.01 -5.26 4.58
CA LEU A 67 -21.62 -3.98 4.25
C LEU A 67 -22.80 -4.11 3.27
N VAL A 68 -23.04 -5.32 2.74
CA VAL A 68 -24.14 -5.59 1.80
C VAL A 68 -25.47 -5.67 2.53
N GLN A 69 -26.46 -4.94 2.00
CA GLN A 69 -27.82 -4.89 2.49
C GLN A 69 -28.81 -5.19 1.36
N ASP A 70 -30.00 -5.68 1.71
CA ASP A 70 -31.16 -5.83 0.82
C ASP A 70 -30.86 -6.60 -0.49
N PHE A 71 -30.02 -7.63 -0.41
CA PHE A 71 -29.74 -8.48 -1.56
C PHE A 71 -30.99 -9.18 -2.04
N GLN A 72 -31.34 -8.99 -3.30
CA GLN A 72 -32.53 -9.56 -3.93
C GLN A 72 -32.23 -9.99 -5.37
N ALA A 73 -32.54 -11.25 -5.71
CA ALA A 73 -32.71 -11.68 -7.08
C ALA A 73 -34.19 -11.46 -7.47
N VAL A 74 -34.42 -10.57 -8.44
CA VAL A 74 -35.79 -10.15 -8.79
C VAL A 74 -36.57 -11.32 -9.38
N ASN A 75 -37.72 -11.67 -8.74
CA ASN A 75 -38.59 -12.79 -9.10
C ASN A 75 -37.94 -14.18 -9.08
N LEU A 76 -36.76 -14.32 -8.46
CA LEU A 76 -36.05 -15.59 -8.32
C LEU A 76 -35.72 -15.85 -6.85
N ASN A 77 -35.62 -17.15 -6.49
CA ASN A 77 -35.16 -17.52 -5.17
C ASN A 77 -33.64 -17.32 -5.04
N SER A 78 -33.24 -16.76 -3.92
CA SER A 78 -31.82 -16.61 -3.59
C SER A 78 -31.54 -16.94 -2.14
N ARG A 79 -30.34 -17.44 -1.85
CA ARG A 79 -29.90 -17.73 -0.48
C ARG A 79 -28.43 -17.38 -0.32
N LYS A 80 -28.06 -16.89 0.85
CA LYS A 80 -26.67 -16.71 1.25
C LYS A 80 -26.14 -18.04 1.78
N VAL A 81 -25.06 -18.57 1.19
CA VAL A 81 -24.51 -19.89 1.53
C VAL A 81 -23.17 -19.81 2.25
N ALA A 82 -22.47 -18.68 2.14
CA ALA A 82 -21.26 -18.37 2.91
C ALA A 82 -21.18 -16.87 3.18
N LYS A 83 -20.18 -16.42 3.97
CA LYS A 83 -20.02 -15.01 4.35
C LYS A 83 -20.08 -14.03 3.17
N ASN A 84 -19.55 -14.41 2.02
CA ASN A 84 -19.42 -13.60 0.81
C ASN A 84 -20.06 -14.26 -0.43
N HIS A 85 -20.85 -15.32 -0.29
CA HIS A 85 -21.36 -16.15 -1.37
C HIS A 85 -22.89 -16.27 -1.33
N TRP A 86 -23.56 -15.93 -2.44
CA TRP A 86 -24.98 -16.09 -2.68
C TRP A 86 -25.23 -17.03 -3.85
N GLN A 87 -26.27 -17.84 -3.74
CA GLN A 87 -26.78 -18.69 -4.82
C GLN A 87 -28.17 -18.22 -5.23
N ILE A 88 -28.44 -18.25 -6.53
CA ILE A 88 -29.71 -17.88 -7.14
C ILE A 88 -30.17 -19.05 -7.97
N ASP A 89 -31.42 -19.51 -7.72
CA ASP A 89 -32.06 -20.53 -8.53
C ASP A 89 -32.59 -19.88 -9.81
N ASN A 90 -32.03 -20.21 -10.95
CA ASN A 90 -32.30 -19.52 -12.23
C ASN A 90 -33.69 -19.77 -12.78
N GLY A 91 -34.34 -20.93 -12.48
CA GLY A 91 -35.69 -21.26 -12.91
C GLY A 91 -35.92 -21.18 -14.43
N ASP A 92 -34.91 -21.49 -15.25
CA ASP A 92 -34.91 -21.40 -16.72
C ASP A 92 -35.07 -19.96 -17.27
N SER A 93 -34.82 -18.94 -16.46
CA SER A 93 -34.85 -17.55 -16.92
C SER A 93 -33.65 -17.21 -17.81
N SER A 94 -33.91 -16.54 -18.93
CA SER A 94 -32.85 -16.00 -19.79
C SER A 94 -32.25 -14.69 -19.30
N GLU A 95 -32.92 -14.05 -18.31
CA GLU A 95 -32.51 -12.78 -17.71
C GLU A 95 -32.56 -12.87 -16.20
N ILE A 96 -31.48 -12.50 -15.54
CA ILE A 96 -31.38 -12.44 -14.08
C ILE A 96 -31.04 -11.01 -13.68
N THR A 97 -31.85 -10.41 -12.82
CA THR A 97 -31.59 -9.10 -12.23
C THR A 97 -31.35 -9.25 -10.75
N VAL A 98 -30.17 -8.80 -10.29
CA VAL A 98 -29.81 -8.77 -8.88
C VAL A 98 -29.69 -7.32 -8.42
N LYS A 99 -30.33 -7.00 -7.29
CA LYS A 99 -30.24 -5.69 -6.65
C LYS A 99 -29.71 -5.84 -5.25
N TYR A 100 -28.87 -4.92 -4.84
CA TYR A 100 -28.34 -4.85 -3.47
C TYR A 100 -27.89 -3.44 -3.16
N ARG A 101 -27.72 -3.15 -1.87
CA ARG A 101 -27.13 -1.90 -1.39
C ARG A 101 -25.85 -2.17 -0.63
N VAL A 102 -24.90 -1.24 -0.71
CA VAL A 102 -23.62 -1.34 0.01
C VAL A 102 -23.43 -0.08 0.84
N PHE A 103 -23.22 -0.25 2.15
CA PHE A 103 -22.92 0.87 3.06
C PHE A 103 -21.50 1.35 2.85
N ALA A 104 -21.32 2.66 2.75
CA ALA A 104 -20.11 3.33 2.28
C ALA A 104 -19.85 4.60 3.10
N HIS A 105 -19.25 4.44 4.28
CA HIS A 105 -18.96 5.59 5.17
C HIS A 105 -17.46 5.86 5.31
N ASP A 106 -16.61 4.84 5.11
CA ASP A 106 -15.19 4.94 5.38
C ASP A 106 -14.43 5.51 4.17
N LEU A 107 -13.91 6.74 4.28
CA LEU A 107 -13.04 7.33 3.26
C LEU A 107 -11.60 6.82 3.41
N THR A 108 -11.30 5.74 2.73
CA THR A 108 -9.93 5.23 2.54
C THR A 108 -9.73 4.82 1.09
N VAL A 109 -8.49 4.64 0.67
CA VAL A 109 -8.16 4.18 -0.70
C VAL A 109 -8.63 2.73 -0.97
N ARG A 110 -9.08 1.99 0.05
CA ARG A 110 -9.42 0.55 0.02
C ARG A 110 -10.89 0.24 0.30
N THR A 111 -11.68 1.25 0.63
CA THR A 111 -13.09 1.14 1.03
C THR A 111 -13.96 2.03 0.15
N ASN A 112 -15.26 2.03 0.41
CA ASN A 112 -16.21 2.89 -0.29
C ASN A 112 -16.63 4.04 0.63
N HIS A 113 -16.84 5.21 0.04
CA HIS A 113 -17.38 6.39 0.72
C HIS A 113 -18.48 7.03 -0.10
N LEU A 114 -19.53 7.48 0.56
CA LEU A 114 -20.61 8.26 -0.02
C LEU A 114 -21.19 9.17 1.04
N ASP A 115 -21.26 10.46 0.73
CA ASP A 115 -21.98 11.46 1.51
C ASP A 115 -22.59 12.53 0.59
N ASP A 116 -23.12 13.61 1.13
CA ASP A 116 -23.73 14.71 0.36
C ASP A 116 -22.71 15.54 -0.45
N THR A 117 -21.43 15.24 -0.35
CA THR A 117 -20.34 15.96 -1.06
C THR A 117 -19.73 15.16 -2.20
N HIS A 118 -19.61 13.84 -2.06
CA HIS A 118 -19.09 12.96 -3.10
C HIS A 118 -19.33 11.48 -2.82
N GLY A 119 -19.13 10.66 -3.85
CA GLY A 119 -19.01 9.21 -3.75
C GLY A 119 -17.66 8.73 -4.30
N TYR A 120 -17.03 7.83 -3.59
CA TYR A 120 -15.84 7.09 -4.02
C TYR A 120 -16.04 5.60 -3.79
N PHE A 121 -15.66 4.78 -4.75
CA PHE A 121 -15.67 3.34 -4.52
C PHE A 121 -14.48 2.62 -5.16
N ASN A 122 -13.99 1.60 -4.45
CA ASN A 122 -13.11 0.56 -4.91
C ASN A 122 -13.94 -0.64 -5.37
N GLY A 123 -13.69 -1.14 -6.57
CA GLY A 123 -14.52 -2.19 -7.17
C GLY A 123 -14.62 -3.48 -6.35
N ALA A 124 -13.55 -3.88 -5.66
CA ALA A 124 -13.58 -5.07 -4.78
C ALA A 124 -14.55 -4.92 -3.61
N ALA A 125 -14.77 -3.70 -3.13
CA ALA A 125 -15.65 -3.40 -2.01
C ALA A 125 -17.12 -3.18 -2.43
N LEU A 126 -17.42 -3.21 -3.74
CA LEU A 126 -18.73 -2.87 -4.25
C LEU A 126 -19.39 -3.98 -5.09
N PHE A 127 -18.60 -4.70 -5.90
CA PHE A 127 -19.15 -5.59 -6.93
C PHE A 127 -19.06 -7.06 -6.55
N PHE A 128 -20.10 -7.80 -6.87
CA PHE A 128 -20.06 -9.26 -6.93
C PHE A 128 -19.39 -9.72 -8.23
N TYR A 129 -18.81 -10.90 -8.23
CA TYR A 129 -18.35 -11.59 -9.43
C TYR A 129 -18.99 -12.96 -9.56
N ILE A 130 -18.97 -13.49 -10.77
CA ILE A 130 -19.39 -14.86 -11.07
C ILE A 130 -18.13 -15.72 -11.13
N PRO A 131 -17.95 -16.73 -10.25
CA PRO A 131 -16.81 -17.65 -10.33
C PRO A 131 -16.66 -18.25 -11.73
N ASP A 132 -15.41 -18.38 -12.19
CA ASP A 132 -15.02 -18.86 -13.52
C ASP A 132 -15.39 -17.93 -14.70
N TYR A 133 -16.06 -16.79 -14.44
CA TYR A 133 -16.42 -15.79 -15.46
C TYR A 133 -15.72 -14.44 -15.26
N GLN A 134 -14.69 -14.37 -14.41
CA GLN A 134 -13.97 -13.11 -14.14
C GLN A 134 -13.36 -12.49 -15.39
N LYS A 135 -12.99 -13.30 -16.39
CA LYS A 135 -12.44 -12.83 -17.69
C LYS A 135 -13.52 -12.44 -18.72
N HIS A 136 -14.79 -12.45 -18.32
CA HIS A 136 -15.87 -12.07 -19.22
C HIS A 136 -16.05 -10.54 -19.25
N PRO A 137 -16.17 -9.91 -20.45
CA PRO A 137 -16.38 -8.47 -20.54
C PRO A 137 -17.75 -8.05 -20.00
N LEU A 138 -17.80 -6.86 -19.45
CA LEU A 138 -19.00 -6.29 -18.86
C LEU A 138 -19.12 -4.79 -19.15
N THR A 139 -20.25 -4.21 -18.78
CA THR A 139 -20.46 -2.76 -18.81
C THR A 139 -20.75 -2.24 -17.42
N LEU A 140 -20.28 -1.01 -17.13
CA LEU A 140 -20.56 -0.29 -15.91
C LEU A 140 -21.23 1.05 -16.22
N THR A 141 -22.41 1.30 -15.66
CA THR A 141 -23.11 2.59 -15.75
C THR A 141 -23.20 3.23 -14.36
N ILE A 142 -22.79 4.49 -14.26
CA ILE A 142 -22.88 5.26 -13.02
C ILE A 142 -23.98 6.30 -13.14
N ILE A 143 -24.88 6.34 -12.16
CA ILE A 143 -25.98 7.30 -12.08
C ILE A 143 -25.73 8.22 -10.89
N PRO A 144 -25.15 9.42 -11.11
CA PRO A 144 -24.98 10.41 -10.05
C PRO A 144 -26.32 10.88 -9.50
N PRO A 145 -26.38 11.34 -8.23
CA PRO A 145 -27.61 11.83 -7.61
C PRO A 145 -28.07 13.16 -8.21
N HIS A 146 -27.13 13.96 -8.71
CA HIS A 146 -27.36 15.29 -9.26
C HIS A 146 -26.61 15.48 -10.59
N GLY A 147 -27.12 16.36 -11.44
CA GLY A 147 -26.58 16.58 -12.77
C GLY A 147 -25.22 17.31 -12.80
N ASP A 148 -24.83 17.96 -11.72
CA ASP A 148 -23.57 18.66 -11.51
C ASP A 148 -22.45 17.75 -10.95
N TRP A 149 -22.79 16.57 -10.46
CA TRP A 149 -21.79 15.58 -10.06
C TRP A 149 -21.13 14.94 -11.27
N ARG A 150 -19.81 15.02 -11.30
CA ARG A 150 -18.95 14.44 -12.34
C ARG A 150 -18.57 13.02 -11.97
N VAL A 151 -18.49 12.14 -12.95
CA VAL A 151 -17.92 10.78 -12.82
C VAL A 151 -16.51 10.79 -13.41
N THR A 152 -15.52 10.38 -12.64
CA THR A 152 -14.12 10.29 -13.06
C THR A 152 -13.56 8.91 -12.71
N THR A 153 -13.03 8.23 -13.72
CA THR A 153 -12.39 6.90 -13.63
C THR A 153 -11.46 6.72 -14.81
N ALA A 154 -10.50 5.79 -14.69
CA ALA A 154 -9.61 5.41 -15.79
C ALA A 154 -10.26 4.46 -16.82
N LEU A 155 -11.48 3.99 -16.59
CA LEU A 155 -12.21 3.12 -17.50
C LEU A 155 -12.53 3.82 -18.84
N LYS A 156 -12.55 3.02 -19.91
CA LYS A 156 -12.87 3.52 -21.25
C LYS A 156 -14.36 3.75 -21.41
N SER A 157 -14.76 4.99 -21.68
CA SER A 157 -16.16 5.37 -21.92
C SER A 157 -16.72 4.70 -23.18
N LEU A 158 -17.99 4.31 -23.14
CA LEU A 158 -18.73 3.85 -24.32
C LEU A 158 -19.24 5.07 -25.11
N PRO A 159 -18.94 5.15 -26.42
CA PRO A 159 -19.38 6.28 -27.24
C PRO A 159 -20.91 6.46 -27.24
N GLY A 160 -21.35 7.70 -27.03
CA GLY A 160 -22.78 8.05 -27.06
C GLY A 160 -23.56 7.67 -25.79
N GLN A 161 -22.94 7.04 -24.79
CA GLN A 161 -23.58 6.66 -23.52
C GLN A 161 -22.93 7.41 -22.36
N LYS A 162 -23.68 8.31 -21.72
CA LYS A 162 -23.18 9.11 -20.60
C LYS A 162 -22.86 8.21 -19.39
N ASN A 163 -21.69 8.40 -18.79
CA ASN A 163 -21.23 7.69 -17.60
C ASN A 163 -21.33 6.15 -17.70
N THR A 164 -21.18 5.63 -18.91
CA THR A 164 -21.18 4.20 -19.19
C THR A 164 -19.83 3.79 -19.77
N PHE A 165 -19.27 2.71 -19.25
CA PHE A 165 -17.90 2.29 -19.49
C PHE A 165 -17.86 0.83 -19.96
N HIS A 166 -16.93 0.54 -20.88
CA HIS A 166 -16.58 -0.83 -21.22
C HIS A 166 -15.51 -1.34 -20.27
N VAL A 167 -15.73 -2.53 -19.73
CA VAL A 167 -14.81 -3.19 -18.79
C VAL A 167 -14.47 -4.58 -19.35
N PRO A 168 -13.21 -4.86 -19.71
CA PRO A 168 -12.84 -6.10 -20.39
C PRO A 168 -12.97 -7.34 -19.50
N ASP A 169 -12.82 -7.19 -18.18
CA ASP A 169 -12.88 -8.27 -17.20
C ASP A 169 -13.12 -7.74 -15.79
N PHE A 170 -13.38 -8.65 -14.82
CA PHE A 170 -13.61 -8.28 -13.43
C PHE A 170 -12.35 -7.71 -12.75
N ASP A 171 -11.16 -8.19 -13.11
CA ASP A 171 -9.90 -7.66 -12.57
C ASP A 171 -9.75 -6.17 -12.92
N THR A 172 -10.09 -5.77 -14.14
CA THR A 172 -10.11 -4.37 -14.56
C THR A 172 -11.18 -3.56 -13.81
N LEU A 173 -12.35 -4.15 -13.52
CA LEU A 173 -13.38 -3.48 -12.73
C LEU A 173 -12.90 -3.18 -11.31
N VAL A 174 -12.24 -4.14 -10.67
CA VAL A 174 -11.64 -3.99 -9.34
C VAL A 174 -10.50 -2.96 -9.36
N ASP A 175 -9.71 -2.95 -10.42
CA ASP A 175 -8.52 -2.11 -10.58
C ASP A 175 -8.83 -0.68 -11.10
N SER A 176 -10.10 -0.30 -11.14
CA SER A 176 -10.54 0.99 -11.68
C SER A 176 -11.45 1.71 -10.68
N PRO A 177 -10.89 2.41 -9.69
CA PRO A 177 -11.68 3.19 -8.75
C PRO A 177 -12.47 4.29 -9.47
N VAL A 178 -13.57 4.68 -8.85
CA VAL A 178 -14.47 5.71 -9.40
C VAL A 178 -14.67 6.80 -8.36
N GLU A 179 -14.46 8.04 -8.77
CA GLU A 179 -14.79 9.26 -8.03
C GLU A 179 -16.03 9.90 -8.66
N VAL A 180 -17.02 10.22 -7.84
CA VAL A 180 -18.29 10.84 -8.28
C VAL A 180 -18.59 12.05 -7.40
N GLY A 181 -18.63 13.27 -7.96
CA GLY A 181 -18.89 14.46 -7.16
C GLY A 181 -18.51 15.75 -7.87
N ILE A 182 -18.34 16.81 -7.09
CA ILE A 182 -17.93 18.15 -7.57
C ILE A 182 -16.42 18.40 -7.42
N HIS A 183 -15.63 17.33 -7.48
CA HIS A 183 -14.18 17.40 -7.42
C HIS A 183 -13.58 18.23 -8.56
N GLN A 184 -12.41 18.81 -8.32
CA GLN A 184 -11.64 19.53 -9.33
C GLN A 184 -10.92 18.53 -10.22
N LEU A 185 -10.88 18.79 -11.53
CA LEU A 185 -10.22 17.93 -12.51
C LEU A 185 -9.28 18.77 -13.36
N TYR A 186 -8.02 18.34 -13.45
CA TYR A 186 -6.96 19.01 -14.19
C TYR A 186 -6.38 18.02 -15.21
N ASP A 187 -6.35 18.44 -16.49
CA ASP A 187 -5.73 17.68 -17.57
C ASP A 187 -4.30 18.16 -17.80
N PHE A 188 -3.39 17.22 -18.03
CA PHE A 188 -2.01 17.51 -18.43
C PHE A 188 -1.46 16.40 -19.32
N VAL A 189 -0.34 16.64 -19.99
CA VAL A 189 0.25 15.68 -20.94
C VAL A 189 1.72 15.47 -20.58
N VAL A 190 2.14 14.19 -20.51
CA VAL A 190 3.55 13.81 -20.33
C VAL A 190 3.90 12.79 -21.42
N GLU A 191 4.99 13.03 -22.15
CA GLU A 191 5.46 12.17 -23.25
C GLU A 191 4.36 11.83 -24.28
N GLY A 192 3.50 12.80 -24.58
CA GLY A 192 2.41 12.65 -25.53
C GLY A 192 1.20 11.87 -25.02
N LYS A 193 1.21 11.39 -23.77
CA LYS A 193 0.09 10.68 -23.15
C LYS A 193 -0.73 11.59 -22.25
N PRO A 194 -2.07 11.50 -22.29
CA PRO A 194 -2.95 12.28 -21.42
C PRO A 194 -2.91 11.76 -19.99
N HIS A 195 -2.91 12.71 -19.05
CA HIS A 195 -3.00 12.47 -17.60
C HIS A 195 -4.08 13.36 -17.01
N GLN A 196 -4.67 12.91 -15.93
CA GLN A 196 -5.64 13.66 -15.16
C GLN A 196 -5.28 13.64 -13.68
N LEU A 197 -5.48 14.78 -13.02
CA LEU A 197 -5.43 14.92 -11.57
C LEU A 197 -6.81 15.34 -11.09
N ALA A 198 -7.51 14.47 -10.40
CA ALA A 198 -8.78 14.75 -9.74
C ALA A 198 -8.51 15.02 -8.25
N ILE A 199 -8.95 16.17 -7.76
CA ILE A 199 -8.77 16.56 -6.35
C ILE A 199 -10.14 16.72 -5.70
N TRP A 200 -10.43 15.87 -4.71
CA TRP A 200 -11.56 16.06 -3.83
C TRP A 200 -11.10 16.59 -2.47
N GLY A 201 -11.94 17.45 -1.88
CA GLY A 201 -11.73 18.05 -0.57
C GLY A 201 -11.08 19.43 -0.64
N ARG A 202 -11.25 20.21 0.44
CA ARG A 202 -10.66 21.54 0.60
C ARG A 202 -9.35 21.43 1.38
N GLY A 203 -8.33 22.19 0.95
CA GLY A 203 -7.02 22.18 1.60
C GLY A 203 -6.10 23.28 1.08
N ASN A 204 -4.80 23.13 1.34
CA ASN A 204 -3.76 24.03 0.88
C ASN A 204 -2.97 23.52 -0.34
N ALA A 205 -3.56 22.58 -1.10
CA ALA A 205 -2.97 22.07 -2.33
C ALA A 205 -2.79 23.19 -3.38
N ASN A 206 -1.66 23.14 -4.08
CA ASN A 206 -1.43 23.95 -5.27
C ASN A 206 -1.39 23.00 -6.48
N PRO A 207 -2.49 22.87 -7.25
CA PRO A 207 -2.57 21.91 -8.35
C PRO A 207 -1.49 22.10 -9.41
N SER A 208 -1.14 23.34 -9.75
CA SER A 208 -0.11 23.63 -10.75
C SER A 208 1.27 23.13 -10.31
N GLN A 209 1.62 23.31 -9.04
CA GLN A 209 2.88 22.80 -8.50
C GLN A 209 2.88 21.27 -8.42
N ILE A 210 1.77 20.68 -7.95
CA ILE A 210 1.62 19.21 -7.90
C ILE A 210 1.80 18.61 -9.29
N ILE A 211 1.14 19.15 -10.32
CA ILE A 211 1.27 18.69 -11.70
C ILE A 211 2.70 18.82 -12.21
N ALA A 212 3.34 19.96 -11.95
CA ALA A 212 4.72 20.20 -12.40
C ALA A 212 5.71 19.19 -11.78
N ASP A 213 5.59 18.92 -10.48
CA ASP A 213 6.49 17.99 -9.79
C ASP A 213 6.13 16.53 -10.08
N THR A 214 4.84 16.18 -10.19
CA THR A 214 4.40 14.86 -10.67
C THR A 214 4.89 14.57 -12.09
N THR A 215 4.90 15.58 -12.97
CA THR A 215 5.45 15.44 -14.33
C THR A 215 6.92 15.03 -14.31
N LYS A 216 7.75 15.60 -13.42
CA LYS A 216 9.15 15.22 -13.28
C LYS A 216 9.31 13.77 -12.79
N ILE A 217 8.47 13.36 -11.83
CA ILE A 217 8.41 11.97 -11.34
C ILE A 217 8.09 11.01 -12.49
N ILE A 218 7.01 11.27 -13.22
CA ILE A 218 6.59 10.46 -14.36
C ILE A 218 7.71 10.33 -15.39
N GLN A 219 8.36 11.43 -15.77
CA GLN A 219 9.45 11.43 -16.74
C GLN A 219 10.67 10.62 -16.25
N THR A 220 10.99 10.72 -14.96
CA THR A 220 12.11 9.99 -14.35
C THR A 220 11.86 8.48 -14.37
N GLU A 221 10.67 8.04 -13.99
CA GLU A 221 10.31 6.62 -13.99
C GLU A 221 10.11 6.08 -15.40
N SER A 222 9.49 6.86 -16.30
CA SER A 222 9.38 6.51 -17.72
C SER A 222 10.74 6.27 -18.36
N ALA A 223 11.72 7.16 -18.13
CA ALA A 223 13.08 7.00 -18.63
C ALA A 223 13.74 5.71 -18.10
N MET A 224 13.47 5.34 -16.86
CA MET A 224 14.01 4.13 -16.24
C MET A 224 13.53 2.85 -16.92
N PHE A 225 12.25 2.77 -17.31
CA PHE A 225 11.63 1.59 -17.91
C PHE A 225 11.49 1.63 -19.45
N GLY A 226 11.86 2.75 -20.08
CA GLY A 226 11.83 2.93 -21.53
C GLY A 226 10.45 3.27 -22.09
N GLY A 227 9.65 4.00 -21.33
CA GLY A 227 8.35 4.54 -21.75
C GLY A 227 7.18 4.17 -20.84
N LEU A 228 6.02 4.77 -21.12
CA LEU A 228 4.80 4.63 -20.33
C LEU A 228 3.90 3.52 -20.91
N PRO A 229 3.58 2.43 -20.18
CA PRO A 229 2.84 1.28 -20.69
C PRO A 229 1.31 1.42 -20.56
N TYR A 230 0.75 2.59 -20.77
CA TYR A 230 -0.68 2.89 -20.73
C TYR A 230 -1.07 3.92 -21.80
N ASP A 231 -2.36 4.05 -22.09
CA ASP A 231 -2.89 5.08 -23.00
C ASP A 231 -3.17 6.40 -22.27
N ASN A 232 -3.64 6.34 -21.02
CA ASN A 232 -3.92 7.47 -20.16
C ASN A 232 -3.69 7.08 -18.69
N TYR A 233 -3.49 8.07 -17.80
CA TYR A 233 -3.35 7.83 -16.36
C TYR A 233 -4.14 8.84 -15.52
N LEU A 234 -4.74 8.34 -14.41
CA LEU A 234 -5.57 9.14 -13.51
C LEU A 234 -5.00 9.12 -12.09
N PHE A 235 -4.70 10.29 -11.55
CA PHE A 235 -4.42 10.49 -10.12
C PHE A 235 -5.70 10.95 -9.41
N LEU A 236 -6.18 10.20 -8.43
CA LEU A 236 -7.27 10.58 -7.54
C LEU A 236 -6.67 11.02 -6.21
N LEU A 237 -6.83 12.28 -5.84
CA LEU A 237 -6.30 12.83 -4.59
C LEU A 237 -7.44 13.24 -3.66
N HIS A 238 -7.54 12.56 -2.52
CA HIS A 238 -8.43 12.90 -1.43
C HIS A 238 -7.71 13.73 -0.37
N LEU A 239 -8.18 14.94 -0.12
CA LEU A 239 -7.67 15.81 0.94
C LEU A 239 -8.54 15.64 2.19
N SER A 240 -8.07 14.82 3.13
CA SER A 240 -8.77 14.49 4.38
C SER A 240 -8.16 15.18 5.61
N ALA A 241 -8.73 14.99 6.79
CA ALA A 241 -8.26 15.64 8.01
C ALA A 241 -6.85 15.19 8.42
N ALA A 242 -6.56 13.87 8.31
CA ALA A 242 -5.30 13.25 8.74
C ALA A 242 -4.91 12.06 7.86
N GLY A 243 -5.33 12.04 6.59
CA GLY A 243 -5.06 10.92 5.69
C GLY A 243 -3.58 10.82 5.31
N TYR A 244 -3.12 9.58 5.14
CA TYR A 244 -1.88 9.22 4.46
C TYR A 244 -2.00 7.80 3.91
N GLY A 245 -1.69 7.64 2.64
CA GLY A 245 -1.59 6.35 1.96
C GLY A 245 -2.10 6.41 0.54
N GLY A 246 -1.79 5.39 -0.22
CA GLY A 246 -2.21 5.23 -1.58
C GLY A 246 -2.74 3.83 -1.87
N LEU A 247 -3.21 3.65 -3.07
CA LEU A 247 -3.51 2.37 -3.68
C LEU A 247 -3.27 2.48 -5.18
N GLU A 248 -2.42 1.60 -5.64
CA GLU A 248 -1.95 1.50 -7.00
C GLU A 248 -2.93 0.75 -7.91
N HIS A 249 -2.99 1.17 -9.16
CA HIS A 249 -3.75 0.53 -10.23
C HIS A 249 -2.95 0.56 -11.55
N LYS A 250 -3.37 -0.21 -12.57
CA LYS A 250 -2.63 -0.31 -13.86
C LYS A 250 -2.51 1.02 -14.60
N ASN A 251 -3.49 1.90 -14.49
CA ASN A 251 -3.52 3.20 -15.15
C ASN A 251 -4.19 4.30 -14.31
N SER A 252 -4.17 4.12 -13.01
CA SER A 252 -4.56 5.13 -12.03
C SER A 252 -3.91 4.86 -10.67
N CYS A 253 -4.00 5.81 -9.75
CA CYS A 253 -3.80 5.58 -8.34
C CYS A 253 -4.76 6.46 -7.52
N THR A 254 -5.09 5.99 -6.32
CA THR A 254 -5.81 6.80 -5.34
C THR A 254 -4.86 7.20 -4.23
N LEU A 255 -4.81 8.49 -3.92
CA LEU A 255 -3.96 9.09 -2.89
C LEU A 255 -4.84 9.72 -1.82
N ASN A 256 -4.54 9.48 -0.55
CA ASN A 256 -5.17 10.16 0.57
C ASN A 256 -4.11 10.92 1.36
N TYR A 257 -4.27 12.23 1.51
CA TYR A 257 -3.30 13.08 2.17
C TYR A 257 -3.94 14.14 3.07
N ALA A 258 -3.21 14.54 4.13
CA ALA A 258 -3.67 15.56 5.06
C ALA A 258 -3.85 16.91 4.36
N ARG A 259 -5.08 17.46 4.41
CA ARG A 259 -5.51 18.66 3.65
C ARG A 259 -4.66 19.93 3.85
N LEU A 260 -4.00 20.08 5.02
CA LEU A 260 -3.14 21.20 5.34
C LEU A 260 -1.64 20.84 5.34
N GLY A 261 -1.28 19.64 4.89
CA GLY A 261 0.10 19.13 4.86
C GLY A 261 0.94 19.64 3.68
N LEU A 262 0.32 20.18 2.61
CA LEU A 262 1.02 20.44 1.34
C LEU A 262 1.78 21.77 1.27
N ARG A 263 1.75 22.59 2.32
CA ARG A 263 2.53 23.84 2.39
C ARG A 263 3.87 23.67 3.08
N ASP A 264 3.93 22.79 4.07
CA ASP A 264 5.15 22.44 4.78
C ASP A 264 6.07 21.66 3.83
N LYS A 265 7.36 22.04 3.77
CA LYS A 265 8.30 21.46 2.80
C LYS A 265 8.52 19.96 3.01
N ASP A 266 8.72 19.53 4.25
CA ASP A 266 9.02 18.12 4.53
C ASP A 266 7.78 17.25 4.29
N LYS A 267 6.59 17.75 4.66
CA LYS A 267 5.33 17.06 4.37
C LYS A 267 5.04 17.03 2.87
N TYR A 268 5.38 18.09 2.13
CA TYR A 268 5.24 18.10 0.67
C TYR A 268 6.19 17.11 -0.01
N HIS A 269 7.44 17.00 0.45
CA HIS A 269 8.37 15.96 -0.01
C HIS A 269 7.79 14.57 0.26
N ARG A 270 7.25 14.34 1.45
CA ARG A 270 6.58 13.07 1.79
C ARG A 270 5.35 12.79 0.90
N PHE A 271 4.60 13.81 0.52
CA PHE A 271 3.52 13.67 -0.46
C PHE A 271 4.05 13.25 -1.84
N LEU A 272 5.15 13.85 -2.30
CA LEU A 272 5.75 13.49 -3.59
C LEU A 272 6.42 12.10 -3.57
N GLN A 273 6.93 11.67 -2.42
CA GLN A 273 7.32 10.26 -2.23
C GLN A 273 6.13 9.32 -2.39
N LEU A 274 4.97 9.64 -1.79
CA LEU A 274 3.74 8.87 -2.00
C LEU A 274 3.33 8.85 -3.47
N VAL A 275 3.39 9.97 -4.18
CA VAL A 275 3.12 10.02 -5.63
C VAL A 275 4.06 9.12 -6.41
N ALA A 276 5.37 9.16 -6.10
CA ALA A 276 6.37 8.31 -6.74
C ALA A 276 6.13 6.82 -6.43
N HIS A 277 5.81 6.48 -5.18
CA HIS A 277 5.49 5.12 -4.75
C HIS A 277 4.32 4.54 -5.55
N GLU A 278 3.18 5.22 -5.56
CA GLU A 278 1.98 4.74 -6.23
C GLU A 278 2.12 4.72 -7.76
N PHE A 279 2.91 5.63 -8.32
CA PHE A 279 3.16 5.64 -9.76
C PHE A 279 4.18 4.55 -10.16
N PHE A 280 5.21 4.29 -9.33
CA PHE A 280 6.18 3.22 -9.56
C PHE A 280 5.54 1.83 -9.61
N HIS A 281 4.48 1.62 -8.84
CA HIS A 281 3.69 0.40 -8.86
C HIS A 281 3.06 0.09 -10.22
N LEU A 282 2.93 1.06 -11.11
CA LEU A 282 2.55 0.85 -12.49
C LEU A 282 3.37 -0.27 -13.16
N TRP A 283 4.65 -0.37 -12.82
CA TRP A 283 5.56 -1.46 -13.22
C TRP A 283 5.68 -2.50 -12.12
N ASN A 284 6.20 -2.10 -10.96
CA ASN A 284 6.50 -3.00 -9.85
C ASN A 284 5.27 -3.20 -8.95
N ILE A 285 4.61 -4.24 -9.16
CA ILE A 285 3.46 -5.03 -8.75
C ILE A 285 2.32 -5.08 -9.77
N LYS A 286 1.98 -4.01 -10.49
CA LYS A 286 0.83 -4.12 -11.43
C LYS A 286 1.18 -4.92 -12.68
N ARG A 287 2.45 -5.00 -13.06
CA ARG A 287 2.94 -5.75 -14.22
C ARG A 287 4.09 -6.70 -13.90
N ILE A 288 5.08 -6.26 -13.13
CA ILE A 288 6.14 -7.10 -12.56
C ILE A 288 5.64 -7.61 -11.21
N ARG A 289 5.20 -8.86 -11.12
CA ARG A 289 4.54 -9.38 -9.91
C ARG A 289 4.93 -10.81 -9.59
N PRO A 290 4.91 -11.19 -8.30
CA PRO A 290 5.11 -12.59 -7.90
C PRO A 290 4.10 -13.52 -8.57
N LYS A 291 4.48 -14.76 -8.85
CA LYS A 291 3.64 -15.78 -9.49
C LYS A 291 2.31 -15.99 -8.77
N ALA A 292 2.31 -15.93 -7.45
CA ALA A 292 1.10 -16.04 -6.63
C ALA A 292 0.08 -14.91 -6.85
N LEU A 293 0.52 -13.78 -7.42
CA LEU A 293 -0.33 -12.61 -7.72
C LEU A 293 -0.61 -12.45 -9.22
N GLU A 294 -0.25 -13.43 -10.05
CA GLU A 294 -0.55 -13.40 -11.49
C GLU A 294 -2.06 -13.51 -11.75
N SER A 295 -2.75 -14.32 -10.96
CA SER A 295 -4.20 -14.45 -10.97
C SER A 295 -4.73 -14.35 -9.55
N PHE A 296 -5.67 -13.46 -9.31
CA PHE A 296 -6.17 -13.21 -7.96
C PHE A 296 -7.25 -14.23 -7.56
N ASP A 297 -7.05 -14.85 -6.40
CA ASP A 297 -8.15 -15.47 -5.66
C ASP A 297 -8.80 -14.40 -4.77
N TYR A 298 -10.01 -13.99 -5.12
CA TYR A 298 -10.75 -12.98 -4.37
C TYR A 298 -11.45 -13.52 -3.11
N ASP A 299 -11.43 -14.84 -2.90
CA ASP A 299 -12.07 -15.50 -1.75
C ASP A 299 -11.12 -15.72 -0.57
N ALA A 300 -9.81 -15.70 -0.82
CA ALA A 300 -8.77 -16.04 0.16
C ALA A 300 -7.53 -15.16 -0.01
N GLU A 301 -6.62 -15.31 0.93
CA GLU A 301 -5.29 -14.70 0.91
C GLU A 301 -4.44 -15.29 -0.24
N ASN A 302 -3.68 -14.45 -0.91
CA ASN A 302 -2.74 -14.84 -1.97
C ASN A 302 -1.32 -14.71 -1.43
N TYR A 303 -0.77 -15.79 -0.91
CA TYR A 303 0.51 -15.78 -0.18
C TYR A 303 1.72 -15.70 -1.11
N THR A 304 2.67 -14.85 -0.75
CA THR A 304 3.99 -14.74 -1.40
C THR A 304 5.05 -14.26 -0.40
N SER A 305 6.27 -14.77 -0.52
CA SER A 305 7.45 -14.33 0.24
C SER A 305 8.12 -13.09 -0.35
N SER A 306 7.64 -12.57 -1.50
CA SER A 306 8.30 -11.52 -2.29
C SER A 306 7.66 -10.12 -2.19
N LEU A 307 6.77 -9.85 -1.19
CA LEU A 307 6.24 -8.50 -1.02
C LEU A 307 7.33 -7.49 -0.66
N TRP A 308 8.44 -7.93 -0.06
CA TRP A 308 9.59 -7.09 0.19
C TRP A 308 10.18 -6.47 -1.09
N PHE A 309 10.13 -7.21 -2.22
CA PHE A 309 10.57 -6.68 -3.51
C PHE A 309 9.49 -5.83 -4.16
N ALA A 310 8.23 -6.27 -4.10
CA ALA A 310 7.11 -5.51 -4.64
C ALA A 310 6.94 -4.15 -3.97
N GLU A 311 6.97 -4.11 -2.64
CA GLU A 311 6.68 -2.92 -1.83
C GLU A 311 7.95 -2.26 -1.29
N GLY A 312 8.88 -3.06 -0.76
CA GLY A 312 10.11 -2.52 -0.18
C GLY A 312 11.04 -1.92 -1.23
N THR A 313 11.18 -2.55 -2.42
CA THR A 313 11.93 -1.95 -3.53
C THR A 313 11.23 -0.68 -4.02
N THR A 314 9.91 -0.66 -4.11
CA THR A 314 9.15 0.55 -4.44
C THR A 314 9.36 1.65 -3.41
N SER A 315 9.41 1.32 -2.10
CA SER A 315 9.74 2.28 -1.03
C SER A 315 11.16 2.83 -1.14
N TYR A 316 12.14 2.02 -1.57
CA TYR A 316 13.47 2.54 -1.89
C TYR A 316 13.43 3.55 -3.05
N TYR A 317 12.68 3.23 -4.11
CA TYR A 317 12.56 4.12 -5.26
C TYR A 317 11.71 5.35 -4.98
N ASP A 318 10.77 5.32 -4.05
CA ASP A 318 9.99 6.52 -3.69
C ASP A 318 10.86 7.61 -3.04
N ILE A 319 12.03 7.22 -2.47
CA ILE A 319 13.07 8.15 -2.01
C ILE A 319 14.05 8.51 -3.16
N VAL A 320 14.40 7.57 -4.02
CA VAL A 320 15.39 7.77 -5.10
C VAL A 320 14.82 8.61 -6.26
N ILE A 321 13.58 8.37 -6.66
CA ILE A 321 12.94 9.04 -7.80
C ILE A 321 12.82 10.56 -7.60
N PRO A 322 12.34 11.09 -6.46
CA PRO A 322 12.31 12.53 -6.24
C PRO A 322 13.71 13.19 -6.19
N LEU A 323 14.75 12.46 -5.73
CA LEU A 323 16.13 12.93 -5.86
C LEU A 323 16.52 13.08 -7.33
N ARG A 324 16.30 12.04 -8.15
CA ARG A 324 16.63 12.05 -9.59
C ARG A 324 15.80 13.08 -10.37
N ALA A 325 14.56 13.30 -9.95
CA ALA A 325 13.67 14.31 -10.50
C ALA A 325 14.02 15.75 -10.07
N GLY A 326 15.06 15.93 -9.23
CA GLY A 326 15.51 17.25 -8.75
C GLY A 326 14.52 17.93 -7.79
N ILE A 327 13.69 17.16 -7.10
CA ILE A 327 12.73 17.66 -6.10
C ILE A 327 13.47 18.01 -4.81
N TYR A 328 14.46 17.20 -4.44
CA TYR A 328 15.37 17.48 -3.34
C TYR A 328 16.82 17.05 -3.65
N ASP A 329 17.75 17.51 -2.84
CA ASP A 329 19.16 17.27 -3.02
C ASP A 329 19.66 15.98 -2.32
N SER A 330 20.92 15.63 -2.57
CA SER A 330 21.56 14.45 -1.96
C SER A 330 21.69 14.55 -0.43
N LYS A 331 21.67 15.74 0.16
CA LYS A 331 21.67 15.92 1.61
C LYS A 331 20.32 15.46 2.20
N THR A 332 19.25 15.98 1.66
CA THR A 332 17.86 15.58 2.04
C THR A 332 17.67 14.07 1.84
N PHE A 333 18.17 13.52 0.73
CA PHE A 333 18.14 12.08 0.47
C PHE A 333 18.81 11.25 1.56
N LEU A 334 20.04 11.61 1.98
CA LEU A 334 20.74 10.92 3.06
C LEU A 334 20.04 11.08 4.42
N GLU A 335 19.42 12.24 4.68
CA GLU A 335 18.61 12.47 5.88
C GLU A 335 17.37 11.57 5.92
N LEU A 336 16.70 11.36 4.77
CA LEU A 336 15.56 10.46 4.66
C LEU A 336 15.98 9.01 4.93
N LEU A 337 17.02 8.51 4.25
CA LEU A 337 17.59 7.18 4.51
C LEU A 337 18.02 7.01 5.97
N SER A 338 18.61 8.03 6.59
CA SER A 338 19.00 8.00 8.00
C SER A 338 17.80 7.82 8.92
N LYS A 339 16.66 8.45 8.61
CA LYS A 339 15.40 8.28 9.34
C LYS A 339 14.88 6.85 9.24
N GLU A 340 14.87 6.25 8.03
CA GLU A 340 14.39 4.89 7.83
C GLU A 340 15.32 3.84 8.48
N ILE A 341 16.65 4.02 8.41
CA ILE A 341 17.61 3.17 9.14
C ILE A 341 17.40 3.30 10.66
N THR A 342 17.20 4.52 11.16
CA THR A 342 16.90 4.77 12.57
C THR A 342 15.63 4.04 13.00
N ARG A 343 14.58 4.15 12.19
CA ARG A 343 13.30 3.46 12.45
C ARG A 343 13.47 1.94 12.49
N TYR A 344 14.22 1.37 11.53
CA TYR A 344 14.52 -0.06 11.46
C TYR A 344 15.28 -0.55 12.70
N LEU A 345 16.36 0.14 13.08
CA LEU A 345 17.21 -0.26 14.20
C LEU A 345 16.50 -0.16 15.56
N ASN A 346 15.43 0.64 15.66
CA ASN A 346 14.61 0.78 16.85
C ASN A 346 13.41 -0.20 16.95
N ILE A 347 13.29 -1.16 16.01
CA ILE A 347 12.24 -2.19 16.05
C ILE A 347 12.87 -3.53 16.46
N PRO A 348 12.63 -4.02 17.70
CA PRO A 348 13.22 -5.29 18.17
C PRO A 348 12.82 -6.48 17.31
N GLY A 349 11.61 -6.49 16.74
CA GLY A 349 11.08 -7.54 15.89
C GLY A 349 11.93 -7.85 14.63
N ARG A 350 12.85 -6.95 14.22
CA ARG A 350 13.82 -7.21 13.16
C ARG A 350 14.75 -8.40 13.44
N LEU A 351 14.94 -8.70 14.74
CA LEU A 351 15.75 -9.83 15.23
C LEU A 351 14.90 -11.10 15.47
N VAL A 352 13.60 -11.03 15.21
CA VAL A 352 12.65 -12.12 15.50
C VAL A 352 12.01 -12.66 14.23
N GLN A 353 11.69 -11.78 13.26
CA GLN A 353 10.99 -12.17 12.03
C GLN A 353 11.89 -12.01 10.80
N PRO A 354 12.11 -13.07 10.01
CA PRO A 354 12.74 -12.98 8.70
C PRO A 354 11.92 -12.13 7.72
N LEU A 355 12.59 -11.56 6.71
CA LEU A 355 11.94 -10.68 5.73
C LEU A 355 10.96 -11.44 4.82
N GLY A 356 11.31 -12.65 4.39
CA GLY A 356 10.42 -13.51 3.60
C GLY A 356 9.16 -13.88 4.38
N GLU A 357 9.29 -14.23 5.67
CA GLU A 357 8.14 -14.47 6.55
C GLU A 357 7.28 -13.21 6.75
N SER A 358 7.90 -12.02 6.91
CA SER A 358 7.18 -10.75 7.01
C SER A 358 6.30 -10.49 5.79
N SER A 359 6.80 -10.83 4.60
CA SER A 359 6.03 -10.75 3.35
C SER A 359 4.87 -11.75 3.33
N PHE A 360 5.14 -13.01 3.69
CA PHE A 360 4.16 -14.10 3.69
C PHE A 360 3.04 -13.86 4.70
N ASP A 361 3.38 -13.45 5.90
CA ASP A 361 2.46 -13.21 7.02
C ASP A 361 1.84 -11.80 7.02
N ALA A 362 1.99 -11.01 5.95
CA ALA A 362 1.43 -9.67 5.84
C ALA A 362 -0.05 -9.61 6.26
N TRP A 363 -0.83 -10.59 5.82
CA TRP A 363 -2.26 -10.74 6.05
C TRP A 363 -2.71 -10.79 7.50
N ILE A 364 -1.88 -11.36 8.37
CA ILE A 364 -2.21 -11.62 9.77
C ILE A 364 -1.32 -10.85 10.75
N LYS A 365 -0.20 -10.26 10.29
CA LYS A 365 0.76 -9.51 11.12
C LYS A 365 0.74 -8.02 10.81
N LEU A 366 1.35 -7.58 9.70
CA LEU A 366 1.57 -6.15 9.44
C LEU A 366 0.29 -5.31 9.46
N TYR A 367 -0.80 -5.82 8.90
CA TYR A 367 -2.09 -5.11 8.86
C TYR A 367 -3.00 -5.38 10.06
N ARG A 368 -2.58 -6.25 11.01
CA ARG A 368 -3.32 -6.59 12.24
C ARG A 368 -2.43 -6.41 13.46
N ARG A 369 -1.90 -5.20 13.60
CA ARG A 369 -0.97 -4.86 14.68
C ARG A 369 -1.64 -4.91 16.05
N ASP A 370 -0.85 -5.36 17.03
CA ASP A 370 -1.16 -5.36 18.46
C ASP A 370 -0.03 -4.70 19.26
N SER A 371 -0.15 -4.69 20.57
CA SER A 371 0.84 -4.10 21.48
C SER A 371 2.20 -4.82 21.48
N ASN A 372 2.29 -6.07 20.99
CA ASN A 372 3.53 -6.83 20.87
C ASN A 372 4.18 -6.76 19.48
N SER A 373 3.52 -6.15 18.50
CA SER A 373 3.95 -6.19 17.10
C SER A 373 5.38 -5.71 16.90
N ASP A 374 5.82 -4.63 17.56
CA ASP A 374 7.19 -4.15 17.43
C ASP A 374 8.24 -5.06 18.06
N ASN A 375 7.85 -5.95 18.99
CA ASN A 375 8.74 -6.97 19.56
C ASN A 375 8.90 -8.20 18.64
N SER A 376 7.92 -8.50 17.79
CA SER A 376 7.80 -9.80 17.13
C SER A 376 7.81 -9.75 15.61
N GLN A 377 7.68 -8.57 15.00
CA GLN A 377 7.57 -8.44 13.55
C GLN A 377 8.36 -7.25 13.02
N ILE A 378 8.74 -7.37 11.75
CA ILE A 378 9.35 -6.28 10.97
C ILE A 378 8.52 -6.02 9.71
N SER A 379 8.39 -4.76 9.32
CA SER A 379 7.70 -4.40 8.08
C SER A 379 8.53 -4.81 6.86
N TYR A 380 7.93 -5.54 5.93
CA TYR A 380 8.54 -5.85 4.65
C TYR A 380 8.72 -4.61 3.76
N TYR A 381 7.93 -3.54 3.97
CA TYR A 381 8.20 -2.23 3.37
C TYR A 381 9.55 -1.70 3.86
N LEU A 382 9.71 -1.53 5.17
CA LEU A 382 10.89 -0.90 5.77
C LEU A 382 12.17 -1.73 5.61
N LYS A 383 12.14 -3.03 5.97
CA LYS A 383 13.34 -3.87 5.82
C LYS A 383 13.63 -4.14 4.35
N GLY A 384 12.59 -4.25 3.50
CA GLY A 384 12.74 -4.43 2.05
C GLY A 384 13.32 -3.19 1.36
N GLU A 385 12.92 -1.98 1.77
CA GLU A 385 13.52 -0.71 1.34
C GLU A 385 15.02 -0.68 1.62
N LEU A 386 15.40 -0.97 2.87
CA LEU A 386 16.81 -0.95 3.28
C LEU A 386 17.61 -2.10 2.65
N LEU A 387 17.00 -3.25 2.42
CA LEU A 387 17.62 -4.34 1.67
C LEU A 387 17.85 -3.94 0.21
N SER A 388 16.90 -3.25 -0.41
CA SER A 388 17.02 -2.73 -1.78
C SER A 388 18.12 -1.68 -1.89
N LEU A 389 18.28 -0.81 -0.89
CA LEU A 389 19.46 0.06 -0.77
C LEU A 389 20.75 -0.75 -0.79
N LEU A 390 20.87 -1.79 0.05
CA LEU A 390 22.10 -2.61 0.09
C LEU A 390 22.33 -3.35 -1.23
N LEU A 391 21.30 -3.85 -1.88
CA LEU A 391 21.40 -4.50 -3.20
C LEU A 391 21.87 -3.52 -4.29
N ASP A 392 21.33 -2.29 -4.31
CA ASP A 392 21.76 -1.27 -5.28
C ASP A 392 23.24 -0.92 -5.09
N LEU A 393 23.69 -0.70 -3.84
CA LEU A 393 25.09 -0.43 -3.51
C LEU A 393 26.01 -1.62 -3.82
N LEU A 394 25.55 -2.86 -3.57
CA LEU A 394 26.28 -4.08 -3.91
C LEU A 394 26.49 -4.20 -5.41
N ILE A 395 25.41 -4.10 -6.21
CA ILE A 395 25.47 -4.20 -7.67
C ILE A 395 26.42 -3.13 -8.22
N ARG A 396 26.30 -1.88 -7.78
CA ARG A 396 27.18 -0.78 -8.19
C ARG A 396 28.65 -1.05 -7.88
N THR A 397 28.93 -1.54 -6.68
CA THR A 397 30.31 -1.86 -6.24
C THR A 397 30.93 -2.98 -7.08
N HIS A 398 30.21 -4.08 -7.29
CA HIS A 398 30.71 -5.24 -8.04
C HIS A 398 30.83 -4.98 -9.55
N THR A 399 30.13 -3.99 -10.07
CA THR A 399 30.13 -3.66 -11.51
C THR A 399 30.82 -2.35 -11.84
N ASP A 400 31.54 -1.72 -10.91
CA ASP A 400 32.15 -0.38 -11.10
C ASP A 400 31.11 0.64 -11.61
N ASN A 401 29.93 0.67 -11.02
CA ASN A 401 28.77 1.50 -11.39
C ASN A 401 28.23 1.28 -12.82
N ARG A 402 28.63 0.21 -13.51
CA ARG A 402 28.07 -0.11 -14.84
C ARG A 402 26.66 -0.65 -14.78
N ARG A 403 26.24 -1.16 -13.63
CA ARG A 403 24.89 -1.65 -13.34
C ARG A 403 24.43 -1.18 -11.96
N SER A 404 23.11 -1.22 -11.77
CA SER A 404 22.43 -0.82 -10.55
C SER A 404 21.16 -1.67 -10.37
N LEU A 405 20.38 -1.41 -9.34
CA LEU A 405 19.08 -2.04 -9.15
C LEU A 405 18.09 -1.67 -10.29
N ASP A 406 18.31 -0.55 -11.01
CA ASP A 406 17.54 -0.20 -12.21
C ASP A 406 17.66 -1.29 -13.29
N ASP A 407 18.84 -1.91 -13.44
CA ASP A 407 19.05 -2.98 -14.43
C ASP A 407 18.29 -4.24 -14.08
N VAL A 408 18.16 -4.54 -12.80
CA VAL A 408 17.28 -5.62 -12.30
C VAL A 408 15.84 -5.34 -12.69
N LEU A 409 15.32 -4.16 -12.38
CA LEU A 409 13.94 -3.79 -12.70
C LEU A 409 13.67 -3.73 -14.20
N ARG A 410 14.61 -3.24 -15.00
CA ARG A 410 14.53 -3.30 -16.47
C ARG A 410 14.50 -4.74 -16.99
N SER A 411 15.31 -5.63 -16.40
CA SER A 411 15.31 -7.05 -16.73
C SER A 411 13.97 -7.71 -16.36
N MET A 412 13.47 -7.45 -15.16
CA MET A 412 12.16 -7.92 -14.71
C MET A 412 11.03 -7.42 -15.62
N TRP A 413 11.10 -6.15 -16.04
CA TRP A 413 10.16 -5.58 -17.00
C TRP A 413 10.19 -6.30 -18.35
N GLN A 414 11.36 -6.60 -18.88
CA GLN A 414 11.49 -7.27 -20.19
C GLN A 414 11.03 -8.73 -20.15
N HIS A 415 11.32 -9.47 -19.06
CA HIS A 415 11.06 -10.90 -18.99
C HIS A 415 9.65 -11.24 -18.45
N PHE A 416 9.11 -10.39 -17.58
CA PHE A 416 7.84 -10.66 -16.89
C PHE A 416 6.79 -9.57 -17.10
N GLY A 417 7.18 -8.30 -16.91
CA GLY A 417 6.22 -7.21 -16.84
C GLY A 417 5.50 -6.92 -18.16
N LYS A 418 6.18 -7.02 -19.30
CA LYS A 418 5.58 -6.77 -20.63
C LYS A 418 4.49 -7.76 -20.99
N GLU A 419 4.71 -9.03 -20.67
CA GLU A 419 3.77 -10.12 -20.93
C GLU A 419 2.81 -10.34 -19.75
N GLU A 420 3.00 -9.58 -18.67
CA GLU A 420 2.24 -9.67 -17.41
C GLU A 420 2.21 -11.09 -16.81
N ILE A 421 3.29 -11.85 -16.96
CA ILE A 421 3.50 -13.14 -16.31
C ILE A 421 4.17 -12.96 -14.96
N GLY A 422 3.80 -13.78 -13.97
CA GLY A 422 4.35 -13.71 -12.63
C GLY A 422 5.71 -14.41 -12.53
N TYR A 423 6.63 -13.83 -11.75
CA TYR A 423 7.95 -14.41 -11.43
C TYR A 423 7.92 -15.27 -10.17
N THR A 424 8.81 -16.24 -10.09
CA THR A 424 9.11 -17.02 -8.88
C THR A 424 10.27 -16.38 -8.10
N ASP A 425 10.40 -16.72 -6.81
CA ASP A 425 11.49 -16.20 -5.97
C ASP A 425 12.88 -16.58 -6.54
N GLY A 426 13.02 -17.79 -7.12
CA GLY A 426 14.27 -18.21 -7.76
C GLY A 426 14.60 -17.43 -9.03
N GLU A 427 13.61 -17.03 -9.82
CA GLU A 427 13.81 -16.18 -11.00
C GLU A 427 14.21 -14.76 -10.61
N LEU A 428 13.63 -14.22 -9.55
CA LEU A 428 14.04 -12.93 -8.98
C LEU A 428 15.51 -12.98 -8.52
N GLN A 429 15.89 -14.01 -7.75
CA GLN A 429 17.27 -14.20 -7.31
C GLN A 429 18.23 -14.29 -8.49
N ALA A 430 17.92 -15.09 -9.50
CA ALA A 430 18.77 -15.26 -10.68
C ALA A 430 18.99 -13.96 -11.45
N ILE A 431 17.96 -13.09 -11.56
CA ILE A 431 18.10 -11.78 -12.20
C ILE A 431 18.97 -10.84 -11.35
N LEU A 432 18.80 -10.84 -10.02
CA LEU A 432 19.64 -10.08 -9.10
C LEU A 432 21.13 -10.52 -9.20
N GLU A 433 21.40 -11.81 -9.21
CA GLU A 433 22.74 -12.39 -9.37
C GLU A 433 23.35 -12.04 -10.74
N SER A 434 22.56 -12.12 -11.80
CA SER A 434 22.98 -11.70 -13.15
C SER A 434 23.34 -10.23 -13.21
N ALA A 435 22.60 -9.37 -12.55
CA ALA A 435 22.88 -7.94 -12.49
C ALA A 435 24.12 -7.63 -11.65
N ALA A 436 24.28 -8.31 -10.51
CA ALA A 436 25.39 -8.13 -9.59
C ALA A 436 26.71 -8.77 -10.09
N GLY A 437 26.61 -9.81 -10.92
CA GLY A 437 27.74 -10.63 -11.36
C GLY A 437 28.35 -11.51 -10.27
N VAL A 438 27.62 -11.75 -9.19
CA VAL A 438 28.02 -12.57 -8.03
C VAL A 438 26.87 -13.42 -7.53
N ASP A 439 27.20 -14.54 -6.87
CA ASP A 439 26.24 -15.41 -6.17
C ASP A 439 25.68 -14.66 -4.94
N LEU A 440 24.36 -14.60 -4.82
CA LEU A 440 23.65 -13.97 -3.71
C LEU A 440 23.01 -14.97 -2.74
N SER A 441 23.29 -16.28 -2.86
CA SER A 441 22.70 -17.30 -2.00
C SER A 441 22.98 -17.05 -0.52
N ASP A 442 24.22 -16.62 -0.16
CA ASP A 442 24.55 -16.24 1.23
C ASP A 442 23.81 -14.97 1.68
N PHE A 443 23.65 -13.99 0.78
CA PHE A 443 22.90 -12.77 1.05
C PHE A 443 21.43 -13.08 1.34
N TYR A 444 20.78 -13.95 0.54
CA TYR A 444 19.40 -14.39 0.75
C TYR A 444 19.26 -15.11 2.08
N ARG A 445 20.11 -16.10 2.32
CA ARG A 445 20.12 -16.88 3.57
C ARG A 445 20.25 -16.01 4.82
N ARG A 446 21.07 -14.96 4.79
CA ARG A 446 21.35 -14.09 5.95
C ARG A 446 20.26 -13.04 6.18
N TYR A 447 19.80 -12.36 5.13
CA TYR A 447 19.04 -11.12 5.25
C TYR A 447 17.57 -11.23 4.85
N ILE A 448 17.20 -12.21 4.02
CA ILE A 448 15.82 -12.46 3.59
C ILE A 448 15.22 -13.61 4.40
N ASP A 449 15.89 -14.77 4.44
CA ASP A 449 15.43 -15.96 5.16
C ASP A 449 15.92 -16.00 6.61
N GLY A 450 16.97 -15.25 6.93
CA GLY A 450 17.61 -15.16 8.24
C GLY A 450 17.31 -13.88 8.98
N LEU A 451 17.92 -13.80 10.17
CA LEU A 451 17.74 -12.73 11.14
C LEU A 451 18.99 -11.86 11.33
N GLU A 452 20.01 -12.02 10.46
CA GLU A 452 21.22 -11.25 10.60
C GLU A 452 20.95 -9.76 10.37
N GLU A 453 21.64 -8.92 11.19
CA GLU A 453 21.57 -7.46 11.07
C GLU A 453 22.12 -7.00 9.73
N LEU A 454 21.47 -6.02 9.13
CA LEU A 454 21.90 -5.41 7.88
C LEU A 454 23.23 -4.66 8.09
N PRO A 455 24.34 -5.03 7.40
CA PRO A 455 25.67 -4.47 7.64
C PRO A 455 25.87 -3.15 6.88
N PHE A 456 25.10 -2.12 7.23
CA PHE A 456 25.07 -0.83 6.50
C PHE A 456 26.46 -0.28 6.20
N ASN A 457 27.39 -0.26 7.16
CA ASN A 457 28.70 0.32 6.97
C ASN A 457 29.56 -0.41 5.93
N GLN A 458 29.37 -1.74 5.77
CA GLN A 458 30.05 -2.51 4.74
C GLN A 458 29.68 -2.03 3.33
N TYR A 459 28.41 -1.66 3.12
CA TYR A 459 27.90 -1.23 1.81
C TYR A 459 28.01 0.28 1.58
N LEU A 460 28.03 1.08 2.65
CA LEU A 460 28.19 2.55 2.56
C LEU A 460 29.65 3.00 2.36
N GLU A 461 30.59 2.24 2.90
CA GLU A 461 32.03 2.59 2.85
C GLU A 461 32.55 2.80 1.43
N PRO A 462 32.25 1.97 0.41
CA PRO A 462 32.70 2.19 -0.97
C PRO A 462 32.20 3.50 -1.60
N PHE A 463 31.17 4.12 -0.99
CA PHE A 463 30.59 5.40 -1.42
C PHE A 463 31.08 6.60 -0.58
N GLY A 464 32.07 6.37 0.29
CA GLY A 464 32.59 7.40 1.17
C GLY A 464 31.60 7.86 2.25
N LEU A 465 30.77 6.93 2.69
CA LEU A 465 29.72 7.14 3.70
C LEU A 465 29.89 6.16 4.84
N TYR A 466 29.39 6.53 6.01
CA TYR A 466 29.21 5.61 7.12
C TYR A 466 28.03 6.00 8.00
N LEU A 467 27.41 5.00 8.61
CA LEU A 467 26.33 5.14 9.56
C LEU A 467 26.93 5.33 10.95
N ARG A 468 26.54 6.40 11.64
CA ARG A 468 26.97 6.74 12.99
C ARG A 468 25.77 6.85 13.91
N GLY A 469 25.83 6.25 15.09
CA GLY A 469 24.91 6.57 16.19
C GLY A 469 25.14 8.01 16.65
N VAL A 470 24.06 8.74 16.80
CA VAL A 470 24.09 10.13 17.29
C VAL A 470 23.99 10.11 18.81
N ASP A 471 25.07 10.57 19.43
CA ASP A 471 25.07 10.88 20.86
C ASP A 471 24.72 12.38 21.01
N ASN A 472 23.54 12.66 21.50
CA ASN A 472 23.10 14.05 21.75
C ASN A 472 23.76 14.66 23.01
N GLY A 473 24.69 13.93 23.65
CA GLY A 473 25.28 14.33 24.93
C GLY A 473 24.31 14.24 26.11
N GLU A 474 23.08 13.78 25.87
CA GLU A 474 22.08 13.56 26.88
C GLU A 474 22.07 12.08 27.31
N THR A 475 22.52 11.79 28.47
CA THR A 475 22.52 10.44 29.04
C THR A 475 21.17 10.15 29.71
N ILE A 476 20.11 9.98 28.88
CA ILE A 476 18.78 9.62 29.40
C ILE A 476 18.77 8.11 29.65
N PRO A 477 18.57 7.68 30.93
CA PRO A 477 18.48 6.27 31.24
C PRO A 477 17.34 5.59 30.49
N TYR A 478 17.53 4.31 30.14
CA TYR A 478 16.59 3.57 29.37
C TYR A 478 15.56 2.82 30.22
N LEU A 479 14.27 2.93 29.81
CA LEU A 479 13.13 2.24 30.43
C LEU A 479 12.57 1.11 29.53
N GLY A 480 12.52 1.34 28.22
CA GLY A 480 11.95 0.42 27.24
C GLY A 480 10.43 0.44 27.18
N MET A 481 9.81 1.60 27.32
CA MET A 481 8.38 1.80 27.09
C MET A 481 8.12 3.04 26.22
N ARG A 482 6.98 3.05 25.54
CA ARG A 482 6.49 4.22 24.79
C ARG A 482 5.11 4.62 25.29
N LEU A 483 4.95 5.92 25.54
CA LEU A 483 3.71 6.53 26.01
C LEU A 483 3.00 7.27 24.89
N GLN A 484 1.68 7.36 25.02
CA GLN A 484 0.83 8.23 24.23
C GLN A 484 -0.26 8.83 25.10
N SER A 485 -0.48 10.15 24.98
CA SER A 485 -1.60 10.80 25.64
C SER A 485 -2.89 10.55 24.84
N GLU A 486 -3.87 9.93 25.46
CA GLU A 486 -5.18 9.60 24.88
C GLU A 486 -6.32 9.98 25.83
N ALA A 487 -7.22 10.83 25.38
CA ALA A 487 -8.38 11.26 26.17
C ALA A 487 -8.03 11.76 27.59
N GLY A 488 -6.89 12.43 27.74
CA GLY A 488 -6.41 12.95 29.04
C GLY A 488 -5.71 11.94 29.94
N LYS A 489 -5.44 10.74 29.46
CA LYS A 489 -4.68 9.67 30.12
C LYS A 489 -3.35 9.44 29.41
N GLU A 490 -2.34 9.02 30.18
CA GLU A 490 -1.02 8.67 29.64
C GLU A 490 -0.93 7.15 29.52
N ILE A 491 -1.18 6.63 28.31
CA ILE A 491 -1.26 5.18 28.05
C ILE A 491 0.08 4.65 27.55
N ILE A 492 0.54 3.56 28.16
CA ILE A 492 1.71 2.81 27.71
C ILE A 492 1.31 1.99 26.48
N LYS A 493 1.77 2.38 25.29
CA LYS A 493 1.41 1.71 24.03
C LYS A 493 2.32 0.55 23.67
N PHE A 494 3.51 0.52 24.23
CA PHE A 494 4.50 -0.50 23.94
C PHE A 494 5.44 -0.67 25.11
N VAL A 495 5.80 -1.91 25.39
CA VAL A 495 6.85 -2.30 26.33
C VAL A 495 7.81 -3.24 25.60
N GLU A 496 9.09 -2.86 25.52
CA GLU A 496 10.09 -3.62 24.82
C GLU A 496 10.46 -4.90 25.57
N MET A 497 10.55 -6.00 24.86
CA MET A 497 10.96 -7.30 25.41
C MET A 497 12.37 -7.22 26.00
N GLY A 498 12.55 -7.72 27.22
CA GLY A 498 13.82 -7.70 27.95
C GLY A 498 14.16 -6.35 28.59
N SER A 499 13.35 -5.33 28.43
CA SER A 499 13.54 -4.00 29.00
C SER A 499 13.38 -3.96 30.54
N PRO A 500 13.83 -2.89 31.21
CA PRO A 500 13.55 -2.66 32.61
C PRO A 500 12.06 -2.67 32.97
N CYS A 501 11.24 -1.99 32.18
CA CYS A 501 9.78 -1.94 32.36
C CYS A 501 9.13 -3.32 32.24
N GLN A 502 9.50 -4.10 31.25
CA GLN A 502 8.96 -5.45 31.07
C GLN A 502 9.34 -6.37 32.26
N LYS A 503 10.60 -6.32 32.69
CA LYS A 503 11.07 -7.11 33.84
C LYS A 503 10.41 -6.73 35.16
N ALA A 504 10.02 -5.48 35.31
CA ALA A 504 9.30 -4.97 36.47
C ALA A 504 7.80 -5.30 36.46
N GLY A 505 7.25 -5.79 35.35
CA GLY A 505 5.85 -6.15 35.20
C GLY A 505 4.93 -5.01 34.74
N ILE A 506 5.48 -3.98 34.10
CA ILE A 506 4.71 -2.96 33.39
C ILE A 506 4.23 -3.54 32.07
N ASN A 507 2.98 -3.27 31.71
CA ASN A 507 2.35 -3.79 30.50
C ASN A 507 1.93 -2.68 29.53
N ALA A 508 1.76 -3.04 28.27
CA ALA A 508 1.01 -2.19 27.36
C ALA A 508 -0.44 -2.05 27.86
N ASP A 509 -1.06 -0.92 27.52
CA ASP A 509 -2.37 -0.46 27.96
C ASP A 509 -2.48 -0.09 29.44
N ASP A 510 -1.41 -0.18 30.23
CA ASP A 510 -1.37 0.45 31.55
C ASP A 510 -1.44 1.98 31.41
N GLU A 511 -2.18 2.63 32.34
CA GLU A 511 -2.20 4.09 32.46
C GLU A 511 -1.09 4.53 33.40
N LEU A 512 -0.08 5.26 32.90
CA LEU A 512 0.98 5.83 33.73
C LEU A 512 0.45 7.03 34.50
N LEU A 513 0.62 7.03 35.81
CA LEU A 513 0.18 8.11 36.69
C LEU A 513 1.35 8.94 37.22
N ALA A 514 2.42 8.29 37.69
CA ALA A 514 3.51 8.96 38.37
C ALA A 514 4.84 8.19 38.29
N ILE A 515 5.94 8.93 38.37
CA ILE A 515 7.28 8.44 38.68
C ILE A 515 7.70 9.07 40.00
N ASP A 516 8.07 8.25 41.02
CA ASP A 516 8.43 8.65 42.38
C ASP A 516 7.39 9.60 43.00
N GLY A 517 6.11 9.28 42.82
CA GLY A 517 4.99 10.06 43.37
C GLY A 517 4.66 11.37 42.64
N LEU A 518 5.41 11.73 41.58
CA LEU A 518 5.18 12.92 40.79
C LEU A 518 4.54 12.56 39.47
N ARG A 519 3.48 13.28 39.08
CA ARG A 519 2.82 13.13 37.80
C ARG A 519 3.82 13.34 36.64
N VAL A 520 3.71 12.51 35.61
CA VAL A 520 4.49 12.63 34.38
C VAL A 520 3.58 12.42 33.16
N THR A 521 3.82 13.19 32.11
CA THR A 521 3.12 13.03 30.82
C THR A 521 4.05 12.42 29.78
N ALA A 522 3.51 11.95 28.66
CA ALA A 522 4.30 11.42 27.55
C ALA A 522 5.36 12.44 27.06
N GLU A 523 4.99 13.71 26.98
CA GLU A 523 5.91 14.78 26.58
C GLU A 523 7.03 15.04 27.61
N GLN A 524 6.75 14.85 28.90
CA GLN A 524 7.66 15.13 30.00
C GLN A 524 8.56 13.95 30.37
N LEU A 525 8.27 12.75 29.89
CA LEU A 525 8.96 11.53 30.31
C LEU A 525 10.48 11.63 30.17
N ASN A 526 10.96 12.03 28.99
CA ASN A 526 12.39 12.13 28.70
C ASN A 526 13.07 13.20 29.58
N GLU A 527 12.43 14.36 29.79
CA GLU A 527 12.96 15.40 30.67
C GLU A 527 13.01 14.90 32.13
N ARG A 528 11.98 14.20 32.56
CA ARG A 528 11.94 13.62 33.90
C ARG A 528 13.04 12.58 34.15
N LEU A 529 13.37 11.77 33.11
CA LEU A 529 14.41 10.75 33.21
C LEU A 529 15.82 11.34 33.27
N LYS A 530 16.07 12.59 32.88
CA LYS A 530 17.37 13.27 33.03
C LYS A 530 17.76 13.50 34.47
N ASP A 531 16.80 13.50 35.40
CA ASP A 531 17.07 13.64 36.84
C ASP A 531 17.71 12.39 37.47
N TYR A 532 17.75 11.26 36.72
CA TYR A 532 18.21 9.97 37.21
C TYR A 532 19.47 9.49 36.49
N ARG A 533 20.08 8.44 37.04
CA ARG A 533 21.28 7.79 36.49
C ARG A 533 21.02 6.32 36.20
N THR A 534 21.82 5.74 35.34
CA THR A 534 21.85 4.29 35.14
C THR A 534 22.06 3.58 36.47
N GLY A 535 21.20 2.60 36.76
CA GLY A 535 21.22 1.82 37.99
C GLY A 535 20.31 2.38 39.08
N ASP A 536 19.81 3.60 39.00
CA ASP A 536 18.81 4.10 39.94
C ASP A 536 17.53 3.26 39.83
N ILE A 537 16.83 3.10 40.95
CA ILE A 537 15.54 2.40 40.99
C ILE A 537 14.45 3.44 41.23
N ILE A 538 13.58 3.61 40.26
CA ILE A 538 12.43 4.52 40.33
C ILE A 538 11.14 3.77 40.63
N GLN A 539 10.17 4.45 41.26
CA GLN A 539 8.85 3.91 41.56
C GLN A 539 7.87 4.39 40.46
N ILE A 540 7.45 3.49 39.58
CA ILE A 540 6.47 3.78 38.56
C ILE A 540 5.09 3.36 39.05
N THR A 541 4.15 4.31 39.13
CA THR A 541 2.77 4.08 39.54
C THR A 541 1.88 4.07 38.31
N VAL A 542 1.12 2.99 38.16
CA VAL A 542 0.21 2.77 37.01
C VAL A 542 -1.16 2.31 37.50
N PHE A 543 -2.20 2.51 36.67
CA PHE A 543 -3.39 1.67 36.70
C PHE A 543 -3.19 0.50 35.72
N HIS A 544 -3.24 -0.71 36.26
CA HIS A 544 -3.25 -1.96 35.49
C HIS A 544 -4.63 -2.62 35.65
N LEU A 545 -5.43 -2.70 34.60
CA LEU A 545 -6.81 -3.24 34.64
C LEU A 545 -7.63 -2.62 35.82
N ASP A 546 -7.57 -1.28 35.95
CA ASP A 546 -8.18 -0.47 37.03
C ASP A 546 -7.62 -0.71 38.46
N GLU A 547 -6.55 -1.50 38.59
CA GLU A 547 -5.87 -1.71 39.87
C GLU A 547 -4.64 -0.80 39.98
N LEU A 548 -4.57 0.01 41.02
CA LEU A 548 -3.42 0.87 41.29
C LEU A 548 -2.22 0.02 41.72
N ARG A 549 -1.11 0.12 41.00
CA ARG A 549 0.14 -0.56 41.27
C ARG A 549 1.30 0.42 41.27
N THR A 550 2.26 0.17 42.16
CA THR A 550 3.55 0.87 42.17
C THR A 550 4.65 -0.17 42.03
N LEU A 551 5.48 -0.02 41.02
CA LEU A 551 6.48 -1.00 40.60
C LEU A 551 7.87 -0.36 40.67
N ALA A 552 8.83 -1.07 41.24
CA ALA A 552 10.23 -0.65 41.30
C ALA A 552 10.93 -1.03 40.00
N VAL A 553 11.41 -0.03 39.25
CA VAL A 553 12.02 -0.22 37.93
C VAL A 553 13.48 0.24 37.99
N PRO A 554 14.45 -0.67 37.81
CA PRO A 554 15.86 -0.30 37.70
C PRO A 554 16.13 0.30 36.32
N LEU A 555 16.75 1.47 36.27
CA LEU A 555 17.08 2.15 35.04
C LEU A 555 18.31 1.54 34.35
N ALA A 556 18.19 1.21 33.05
CA ALA A 556 19.31 0.70 32.27
C ALA A 556 20.16 1.82 31.63
N ALA A 557 21.31 1.45 31.09
CA ALA A 557 22.16 2.36 30.36
C ALA A 557 21.42 2.94 29.10
N PRO A 558 21.69 4.21 28.77
CA PRO A 558 21.16 4.82 27.55
C PRO A 558 21.38 3.94 26.31
N GLN A 559 20.41 3.93 25.40
CA GLN A 559 20.53 3.26 24.11
C GLN A 559 20.66 4.29 22.99
N THR A 560 21.38 3.93 21.93
CA THR A 560 21.42 4.74 20.71
C THR A 560 20.08 4.63 20.01
N ILE A 561 19.33 5.72 19.97
CA ILE A 561 17.99 5.76 19.37
C ILE A 561 17.93 6.52 18.04
N ARG A 562 19.05 7.12 17.63
CA ARG A 562 19.14 7.88 16.39
C ARG A 562 20.44 7.56 15.65
N TYR A 563 20.35 7.42 14.34
CA TYR A 563 21.48 7.15 13.47
C TYR A 563 21.49 8.13 12.31
N GLU A 564 22.69 8.48 11.83
CA GLU A 564 22.88 9.37 10.69
C GLU A 564 23.90 8.80 9.72
N ILE A 565 23.59 8.86 8.42
CA ILE A 565 24.56 8.61 7.37
C ILE A 565 25.38 9.89 7.18
N ILE A 566 26.68 9.81 7.41
CA ILE A 566 27.61 10.92 7.26
C ILE A 566 28.69 10.61 6.24
N ARG A 567 29.24 11.67 5.62
CA ARG A 567 30.35 11.55 4.67
C ARG A 567 31.66 11.42 5.43
N VAL A 568 32.58 10.59 4.92
CA VAL A 568 33.96 10.57 5.41
C VAL A 568 34.63 11.91 5.10
N GLU A 569 35.53 12.39 5.98
CA GLU A 569 36.15 13.70 5.85
C GLU A 569 37.02 13.80 4.58
N ASN A 570 37.77 12.75 4.23
CA ASN A 570 38.70 12.71 3.09
C ASN A 570 38.38 11.50 2.19
N PRO A 571 37.27 11.52 1.43
CA PRO A 571 36.90 10.40 0.57
C PRO A 571 37.91 10.26 -0.59
N SER A 572 38.25 9.02 -0.93
CA SER A 572 39.05 8.69 -2.09
C SER A 572 38.38 9.12 -3.40
N ASN A 573 39.12 9.16 -4.49
CA ASN A 573 38.52 9.46 -5.81
C ASN A 573 37.48 8.41 -6.21
N SER A 574 37.72 7.15 -5.92
CA SER A 574 36.76 6.06 -6.16
C SER A 574 35.46 6.28 -5.38
N GLN A 575 35.54 6.59 -4.08
CA GLN A 575 34.38 6.88 -3.25
C GLN A 575 33.58 8.09 -3.76
N LYS A 576 34.26 9.16 -4.20
CA LYS A 576 33.56 10.32 -4.80
C LYS A 576 32.85 9.96 -6.10
N GLN A 577 33.50 9.15 -6.96
CA GLN A 577 32.88 8.67 -8.20
C GLN A 577 31.67 7.77 -7.93
N ASN A 578 31.82 6.82 -7.01
CA ASN A 578 30.70 5.92 -6.64
C ASN A 578 29.53 6.71 -6.08
N PHE A 579 29.77 7.64 -5.16
CA PHE A 579 28.71 8.48 -4.61
C PHE A 579 28.02 9.30 -5.71
N SER A 580 28.82 9.95 -6.58
CA SER A 580 28.24 10.75 -7.68
C SER A 580 27.40 9.91 -8.63
N ALA A 581 27.86 8.72 -9.00
CA ALA A 581 27.15 7.80 -9.89
C ALA A 581 25.85 7.27 -9.25
N TRP A 582 25.79 7.16 -7.93
CA TRP A 582 24.59 6.73 -7.22
C TRP A 582 23.51 7.82 -7.14
N VAL A 583 23.91 9.05 -6.74
CA VAL A 583 22.97 10.15 -6.50
C VAL A 583 22.63 10.97 -7.75
N ASN A 584 23.50 10.94 -8.79
CA ASN A 584 23.29 11.62 -10.07
C ASN A 584 23.55 10.63 -11.22
N PRO A 585 22.73 9.59 -11.38
CA PRO A 585 22.89 8.67 -12.49
C PRO A 585 22.70 9.43 -13.82
N VAL A 586 23.61 9.19 -14.77
CA VAL A 586 23.61 9.80 -16.13
C VAL A 586 22.48 9.22 -16.97
#